data_5366ab4d8bae524c34fc61857b45dfae
#
_entry.id   5366ab4d8bae524c34fc61857b45dfae
#
_cell.length_a   1.000
_cell.length_b   1.000
_cell.length_c   1.000
_cell.angle_alpha   90.00
_cell.angle_beta   90.00
_cell.angle_gamma   90.00
#
_symmetry.space_group_name_H-M   'P 1'
#
loop_
_entity.id
_entity.type
_entity.pdbx_description
1 polymer ?
#
loop_
_entity_poly.entity_id
_entity_poly.type
_entity_poly.pdbx_seq_one_letter_code
_entity_poly.pdbx_strand_id
1 'polypeptide(L)'
;MRGIRGATQISANTVEAMEEAVVEMVVALMARNRLHPEDITWAIFTVTHDLDADFPARAARLAGWHQVPMICSREIPVPGSMPRVVRVLLHVESGGETHHVYLRGAQALRPDLHHGVPFQARVGPKQAARAAAPQATRKTGQAPKARQAGAKAGKAGKARRVAAKASGKKPRRTRA
;
A
#
# COMPACT_ATOMS: atom_id res chain seq x y z
N MET A 1 15.41 7.54 -8.87
CA MET A 1 14.25 7.18 -8.03
C MET A 1 14.48 5.86 -7.34
N ARG A 2 14.23 5.76 -6.04
CA ARG A 2 14.47 4.54 -5.24
C ARG A 2 13.43 4.35 -4.16
N GLY A 3 13.20 3.07 -3.80
CA GLY A 3 12.35 2.67 -2.68
C GLY A 3 13.20 2.28 -1.47
N ILE A 4 12.98 2.93 -0.33
CA ILE A 4 13.61 2.58 0.95
C ILE A 4 12.54 2.05 1.89
N ARG A 5 12.84 0.96 2.59
CA ARG A 5 11.92 0.34 3.56
C ARG A 5 12.34 0.62 4.98
N GLY A 6 11.37 0.86 5.83
CA GLY A 6 11.53 0.86 7.27
C GLY A 6 10.50 -0.04 7.94
N ALA A 7 10.87 -0.62 9.09
CA ALA A 7 9.93 -1.30 9.96
C ALA A 7 10.39 -1.19 11.42
N THR A 8 9.42 -1.06 12.32
CA THR A 8 9.65 -1.09 13.76
C THR A 8 8.51 -1.80 14.46
N GLN A 9 8.81 -2.50 15.56
CA GLN A 9 7.79 -3.07 16.43
C GLN A 9 7.51 -2.12 17.60
N ILE A 10 6.25 -1.84 17.85
CA ILE A 10 5.80 -0.95 18.93
C ILE A 10 5.59 -1.75 20.21
N SER A 11 5.99 -1.21 21.35
CA SER A 11 5.90 -1.87 22.66
C SER A 11 4.46 -2.06 23.13
N ALA A 12 3.61 -1.07 22.91
CA ALA A 12 2.20 -1.04 23.28
C ALA A 12 1.36 -0.28 22.27
N ASN A 13 0.05 -0.56 22.18
CA ASN A 13 -0.87 0.21 21.35
C ASN A 13 -1.30 1.50 22.08
N THR A 14 -0.37 2.45 22.19
CA THR A 14 -0.60 3.80 22.75
C THR A 14 0.01 4.86 21.85
N VAL A 15 -0.47 6.09 22.00
CA VAL A 15 0.02 7.26 21.25
C VAL A 15 1.52 7.46 21.47
N GLU A 16 1.95 7.42 22.71
CA GLU A 16 3.35 7.67 23.10
C GLU A 16 4.29 6.59 22.55
N ALA A 17 3.89 5.32 22.64
CA ALA A 17 4.68 4.22 22.11
C ALA A 17 4.75 4.26 20.57
N MET A 18 3.68 4.71 19.90
CA MET A 18 3.67 4.93 18.46
C MET A 18 4.62 6.06 18.08
N GLU A 19 4.54 7.20 18.76
CA GLU A 19 5.39 8.36 18.52
C GLU A 19 6.87 7.97 18.70
N GLU A 20 7.23 7.40 19.83
CA GLU A 20 8.61 6.98 20.13
C GLU A 20 9.20 6.08 19.04
N ALA A 21 8.51 4.98 18.72
CA ALA A 21 9.02 3.98 17.79
C ALA A 21 9.08 4.48 16.34
N VAL A 22 8.10 5.28 15.91
CA VAL A 22 8.06 5.82 14.55
C VAL A 22 9.08 6.94 14.38
N VAL A 23 9.24 7.85 15.36
CA VAL A 23 10.27 8.89 15.33
C VAL A 23 11.65 8.25 15.27
N GLU A 24 11.94 7.24 16.11
CA GLU A 24 13.20 6.48 16.07
C GLU A 24 13.47 5.90 14.67
N MET A 25 12.46 5.26 14.06
CA MET A 25 12.58 4.67 12.73
C MET A 25 12.82 5.72 11.64
N VAL A 26 12.09 6.83 11.67
CA VAL A 26 12.20 7.92 10.70
C VAL A 26 13.59 8.57 10.79
N VAL A 27 14.06 8.89 11.98
CA VAL A 27 15.40 9.46 12.20
C VAL A 27 16.48 8.51 11.73
N ALA A 28 16.37 7.21 12.01
CA ALA A 28 17.32 6.21 11.55
C ALA A 28 17.33 6.06 10.02
N LEU A 29 16.16 6.14 9.35
CA LEU A 29 16.05 6.12 7.89
C LEU A 29 16.76 7.31 7.26
N MET A 30 16.53 8.52 7.79
CA MET A 30 17.17 9.76 7.33
C MET A 30 18.67 9.68 7.49
N ALA A 31 19.16 9.33 8.68
CA ALA A 31 20.57 9.29 9.00
C ALA A 31 21.34 8.25 8.16
N ARG A 32 20.83 7.01 8.05
CA ARG A 32 21.51 5.94 7.31
C ARG A 32 21.57 6.16 5.81
N ASN A 33 20.61 6.89 5.27
CA ASN A 33 20.52 7.17 3.83
C ASN A 33 20.99 8.60 3.47
N ARG A 34 21.41 9.40 4.45
CA ARG A 34 21.82 10.81 4.29
C ARG A 34 20.76 11.63 3.56
N LEU A 35 19.50 11.44 3.97
CA LEU A 35 18.35 12.12 3.39
C LEU A 35 17.92 13.32 4.21
N HIS A 36 17.35 14.30 3.52
CA HIS A 36 16.54 15.36 4.08
C HIS A 36 15.06 15.14 3.72
N PRO A 37 14.10 15.71 4.46
CA PRO A 37 12.67 15.53 4.15
C PRO A 37 12.30 15.92 2.72
N GLU A 38 12.97 16.90 2.13
CA GLU A 38 12.79 17.37 0.75
C GLU A 38 13.21 16.35 -0.32
N ASP A 39 14.06 15.38 0.03
CA ASP A 39 14.45 14.30 -0.88
C ASP A 39 13.35 13.23 -1.04
N ILE A 40 12.32 13.28 -0.17
CA ILE A 40 11.26 12.28 -0.12
C ILE A 40 10.08 12.74 -0.96
N THR A 41 9.83 12.04 -2.06
CA THR A 41 8.68 12.33 -2.95
C THR A 41 7.35 11.98 -2.28
N TRP A 42 7.30 10.84 -1.60
CA TRP A 42 6.14 10.37 -0.82
C TRP A 42 6.51 9.20 0.09
N ALA A 43 5.64 8.92 1.06
CA ALA A 43 5.76 7.77 1.94
C ALA A 43 4.41 7.07 2.17
N ILE A 44 4.43 5.74 2.22
CA ILE A 44 3.30 4.93 2.64
C ILE A 44 3.64 4.24 3.94
N PHE A 45 2.84 4.50 4.97
CA PHE A 45 2.89 3.74 6.22
C PHE A 45 1.86 2.63 6.21
N THR A 46 2.25 1.47 6.72
CA THR A 46 1.31 0.39 7.02
C THR A 46 1.42 0.00 8.50
N VAL A 47 0.29 -0.41 9.07
CA VAL A 47 0.20 -0.85 10.47
C VAL A 47 -0.50 -2.19 10.54
N THR A 48 -0.06 -3.06 11.46
CA THR A 48 -0.78 -4.27 11.78
C THR A 48 -2.14 -3.95 12.40
N HIS A 49 -3.09 -4.88 12.30
CA HIS A 49 -4.50 -4.66 12.68
C HIS A 49 -4.72 -4.34 14.17
N ASP A 50 -3.75 -4.65 15.02
CA ASP A 50 -3.72 -4.44 16.45
C ASP A 50 -3.18 -3.07 16.88
N LEU A 51 -2.89 -2.18 15.90
CA LEU A 51 -2.46 -0.80 16.12
C LEU A 51 -3.53 0.15 15.60
N ASP A 52 -4.19 0.87 16.51
CA ASP A 52 -5.23 1.84 16.22
C ASP A 52 -5.22 3.08 17.14
N ALA A 53 -4.21 3.20 18.00
CA ALA A 53 -4.11 4.30 18.95
C ALA A 53 -3.83 5.66 18.27
N ASP A 54 -3.03 5.67 17.18
CA ASP A 54 -2.73 6.90 16.42
C ASP A 54 -2.22 6.57 15.01
N PHE A 55 -2.09 7.62 14.19
CA PHE A 55 -1.53 7.53 12.84
C PHE A 55 0.00 7.66 12.87
N PRO A 56 0.76 6.70 12.29
CA PRO A 56 2.22 6.82 12.20
C PRO A 56 2.68 8.07 11.42
N ALA A 57 1.88 8.55 10.46
CA ALA A 57 2.18 9.80 9.76
C ALA A 57 2.21 11.03 10.68
N ARG A 58 1.43 11.04 11.79
CA ARG A 58 1.51 12.10 12.79
C ARG A 58 2.87 12.10 13.47
N ALA A 59 3.33 10.94 13.90
CA ALA A 59 4.66 10.80 14.51
C ALA A 59 5.79 11.16 13.53
N ALA A 60 5.67 10.84 12.25
CA ALA A 60 6.63 11.24 11.23
C ALA A 60 6.70 12.78 11.07
N ARG A 61 5.58 13.50 11.21
CA ARG A 61 5.58 14.96 11.22
C ARG A 61 6.35 15.53 12.43
N LEU A 62 6.26 14.91 13.60
CA LEU A 62 7.07 15.29 14.75
C LEU A 62 8.56 15.14 14.52
N ALA A 63 8.96 14.19 13.65
CA ALA A 63 10.33 13.98 13.21
C ALA A 63 10.76 14.89 12.03
N GLY A 64 9.94 15.90 11.66
CA GLY A 64 10.26 16.90 10.64
C GLY A 64 9.65 16.66 9.25
N TRP A 65 8.85 15.62 9.04
CA TRP A 65 8.24 15.32 7.72
C TRP A 65 6.98 16.14 7.47
N HIS A 66 7.04 17.46 7.64
CA HIS A 66 5.86 18.34 7.54
C HIS A 66 5.31 18.43 6.11
N GLN A 67 6.18 18.42 5.11
CA GLN A 67 5.82 18.60 3.69
C GLN A 67 5.79 17.28 2.90
N VAL A 68 6.22 16.16 3.48
CA VAL A 68 6.22 14.86 2.80
C VAL A 68 4.78 14.38 2.61
N PRO A 69 4.35 14.06 1.37
CA PRO A 69 3.07 13.43 1.12
C PRO A 69 3.05 12.03 1.73
N MET A 70 2.10 11.77 2.64
CA MET A 70 2.04 10.50 3.38
C MET A 70 0.63 9.94 3.38
N ILE A 71 0.53 8.61 3.28
CA ILE A 71 -0.71 7.86 3.48
C ILE A 71 -0.48 6.72 4.47
N CYS A 72 -1.51 6.41 5.26
CA CYS A 72 -1.52 5.27 6.17
C CYS A 72 -2.52 4.22 5.71
N SER A 73 -2.16 2.95 5.81
CA SER A 73 -3.00 1.82 5.47
C SER A 73 -2.88 0.72 6.52
N ARG A 74 -3.90 -0.12 6.62
CA ARG A 74 -3.89 -1.32 7.46
C ARG A 74 -3.37 -2.50 6.67
N GLU A 75 -2.57 -3.36 7.30
CA GLU A 75 -2.04 -4.57 6.67
C GLU A 75 -3.05 -5.71 6.66
N ILE A 76 -2.81 -6.68 5.76
CA ILE A 76 -3.57 -7.93 5.70
C ILE A 76 -3.35 -8.69 7.02
N PRO A 77 -4.43 -9.12 7.72
CA PRO A 77 -4.32 -9.82 9.00
C PRO A 77 -3.93 -11.29 8.81
N VAL A 78 -2.64 -11.54 8.56
CA VAL A 78 -2.13 -12.90 8.40
C VAL A 78 -1.96 -13.56 9.76
N PRO A 79 -2.59 -14.73 10.01
CA PRO A 79 -2.43 -15.44 11.26
C PRO A 79 -0.97 -15.77 11.57
N GLY A 80 -0.53 -15.50 12.80
CA GLY A 80 0.85 -15.74 13.24
C GLY A 80 1.86 -14.68 12.76
N SER A 81 1.42 -13.62 12.10
CA SER A 81 2.29 -12.48 11.79
C SER A 81 2.72 -11.75 13.07
N MET A 82 3.88 -11.09 13.00
CA MET A 82 4.40 -10.30 14.10
C MET A 82 3.42 -9.17 14.47
N PRO A 83 2.99 -9.07 15.74
CA PRO A 83 2.06 -8.03 16.18
C PRO A 83 2.75 -6.69 16.36
N ARG A 84 1.96 -5.62 16.39
CA ARG A 84 2.36 -4.24 16.67
C ARG A 84 3.52 -3.75 15.80
N VAL A 85 3.45 -4.00 14.51
CA VAL A 85 4.46 -3.56 13.54
C VAL A 85 3.94 -2.38 12.74
N VAL A 86 4.77 -1.35 12.65
CA VAL A 86 4.64 -0.28 11.67
C VAL A 86 5.70 -0.48 10.60
N ARG A 87 5.29 -0.36 9.34
CA ARG A 87 6.20 -0.35 8.19
C ARG A 87 6.04 0.92 7.41
N VAL A 88 7.11 1.32 6.73
CA VAL A 88 7.10 2.45 5.81
C VAL A 88 7.82 2.08 4.53
N LEU A 89 7.28 2.54 3.42
CA LEU A 89 7.95 2.58 2.14
C LEU A 89 8.12 4.05 1.73
N LEU A 90 9.36 4.47 1.55
CA LEU A 90 9.71 5.79 1.04
C LEU A 90 10.03 5.70 -0.44
N HIS A 91 9.62 6.72 -1.17
CA HIS A 91 10.10 6.98 -2.52
C HIS A 91 10.98 8.22 -2.50
N VAL A 92 12.22 8.09 -2.97
CA VAL A 92 13.20 9.19 -2.97
C VAL A 92 13.79 9.40 -4.36
N GLU A 93 14.13 10.64 -4.67
CA GLU A 93 14.74 11.00 -5.96
C GLU A 93 16.26 10.93 -5.94
N SER A 94 16.87 10.86 -4.74
CA SER A 94 18.32 10.86 -4.62
C SER A 94 18.98 9.64 -5.26
N GLY A 95 20.19 9.82 -5.75
CA GLY A 95 21.07 8.76 -6.25
C GLY A 95 21.96 8.20 -5.14
N GLY A 96 22.40 6.93 -5.18
CA GLY A 96 23.34 6.30 -4.24
C GLY A 96 22.81 4.96 -3.71
N GLU A 97 23.50 4.33 -2.81
CA GLU A 97 23.09 3.09 -2.15
C GLU A 97 21.91 3.33 -1.22
N THR A 98 21.00 2.36 -1.09
CA THR A 98 19.84 2.44 -0.20
C THR A 98 20.01 1.50 0.97
N HIS A 99 19.82 2.03 2.18
CA HIS A 99 19.88 1.27 3.41
C HIS A 99 18.48 1.14 4.02
N HIS A 100 17.93 -0.06 4.01
CA HIS A 100 16.69 -0.37 4.69
C HIS A 100 16.91 -0.39 6.21
N VAL A 101 15.89 0.00 6.98
CA VAL A 101 15.97 0.10 8.44
C VAL A 101 14.92 -0.76 9.10
N TYR A 102 15.37 -1.71 9.90
CA TYR A 102 14.50 -2.57 10.71
C TYR A 102 14.94 -2.44 12.17
N LEU A 103 14.04 -1.98 13.04
CA LEU A 103 14.34 -1.69 14.43
C LEU A 103 13.54 -2.57 15.38
N ARG A 104 14.03 -2.68 16.59
CA ARG A 104 13.38 -3.41 17.68
C ARG A 104 13.08 -4.85 17.23
N GLY A 105 11.91 -5.41 17.60
CA GLY A 105 11.52 -6.77 17.18
C GLY A 105 11.36 -6.95 15.66
N ALA A 106 11.13 -5.87 14.90
CA ALA A 106 11.01 -5.95 13.45
C ALA A 106 12.31 -6.37 12.73
N GLN A 107 13.46 -6.35 13.41
CA GLN A 107 14.72 -6.91 12.90
C GLN A 107 14.58 -8.39 12.51
N ALA A 108 13.76 -9.14 13.23
CA ALA A 108 13.51 -10.55 12.95
C ALA A 108 12.79 -10.79 11.61
N LEU A 109 12.17 -9.76 11.01
CA LEU A 109 11.54 -9.85 9.68
C LEU A 109 12.57 -9.90 8.54
N ARG A 110 13.75 -9.35 8.74
CA ARG A 110 14.84 -9.28 7.77
C ARG A 110 16.20 -9.50 8.44
N PRO A 111 16.47 -10.73 8.93
CA PRO A 111 17.73 -11.04 9.59
C PRO A 111 18.95 -10.90 8.67
N ASP A 112 18.74 -11.08 7.35
CA ASP A 112 19.76 -10.89 6.32
C ASP A 112 20.36 -9.47 6.29
N LEU A 113 19.60 -8.46 6.67
CA LEU A 113 20.08 -7.07 6.68
C LEU A 113 20.95 -6.72 7.90
N HIS A 114 20.92 -7.56 8.94
CA HIS A 114 21.67 -7.29 10.18
C HIS A 114 22.95 -8.13 10.32
N HIS A 115 23.03 -9.27 9.64
CA HIS A 115 24.11 -10.23 9.83
C HIS A 115 24.91 -10.52 8.56
N GLY A 116 24.65 -9.84 7.45
CA GLY A 116 25.31 -10.12 6.16
C GLY A 116 24.94 -11.51 5.61
N VAL A 117 23.95 -12.18 6.19
CA VAL A 117 23.47 -13.49 5.72
C VAL A 117 22.52 -13.25 4.56
N PRO A 118 22.74 -13.87 3.38
CA PRO A 118 21.82 -13.74 2.26
C PRO A 118 20.41 -14.16 2.66
N PHE A 119 19.41 -13.37 2.30
CA PHE A 119 18.01 -13.74 2.45
C PHE A 119 17.73 -14.98 1.60
N GLN A 120 17.76 -16.14 2.21
CA GLN A 120 17.20 -17.35 1.62
C GLN A 120 15.68 -17.24 1.75
N ALA A 121 15.02 -16.93 0.63
CA ALA A 121 13.58 -17.01 0.58
C ALA A 121 13.17 -18.41 1.06
N ARG A 122 12.44 -18.49 2.17
CA ARG A 122 11.78 -19.72 2.61
C ARG A 122 10.65 -20.02 1.62
N VAL A 123 11.01 -20.34 0.40
CA VAL A 123 10.08 -20.91 -0.58
C VAL A 123 9.84 -22.32 -0.09
N GLY A 124 8.70 -22.54 0.55
CA GLY A 124 8.32 -23.89 0.95
C GLY A 124 8.33 -24.83 -0.26
N PRO A 125 8.58 -26.14 -0.09
CA PRO A 125 8.76 -27.10 -1.20
C PRO A 125 7.61 -27.08 -2.22
N LYS A 126 6.40 -26.72 -1.82
CA LYS A 126 5.23 -26.55 -2.71
C LYS A 126 5.30 -25.32 -3.64
N GLN A 127 5.99 -24.25 -3.24
CA GLN A 127 6.16 -23.04 -4.06
C GLN A 127 7.34 -23.16 -5.01
N ALA A 128 8.41 -23.85 -4.61
CA ALA A 128 9.54 -24.16 -5.48
C ALA A 128 9.11 -25.02 -6.67
N ALA A 129 8.27 -26.04 -6.46
CA ALA A 129 7.73 -26.88 -7.51
C ALA A 129 6.85 -26.11 -8.53
N ARG A 130 6.16 -25.04 -8.08
CA ARG A 130 5.32 -24.21 -8.97
C ARG A 130 6.13 -23.21 -9.79
N ALA A 131 7.27 -22.75 -9.29
CA ALA A 131 8.19 -21.88 -10.01
C ALA A 131 9.05 -22.64 -11.05
N ALA A 132 9.27 -23.93 -10.83
CA ALA A 132 10.03 -24.82 -11.72
C ALA A 132 9.18 -25.49 -12.82
N ALA A 133 7.86 -25.29 -12.84
CA ALA A 133 7.00 -25.83 -13.88
C ALA A 133 7.28 -25.09 -15.22
N PRO A 134 7.61 -25.79 -16.33
CA PRO A 134 7.83 -25.14 -17.61
C PRO A 134 6.54 -24.44 -18.04
N GLN A 135 6.64 -23.15 -18.35
CA GLN A 135 5.53 -22.39 -18.94
C GLN A 135 5.14 -23.08 -20.24
N ALA A 136 3.95 -23.70 -20.26
CA ALA A 136 3.40 -24.27 -21.47
C ALA A 136 3.28 -23.15 -22.51
N THR A 137 4.08 -23.29 -23.59
CA THR A 137 4.02 -22.40 -24.75
C THR A 137 2.59 -22.40 -25.28
N ARG A 138 1.92 -21.27 -25.15
CA ARG A 138 0.61 -21.02 -25.74
C ARG A 138 0.77 -21.15 -27.26
N LYS A 139 0.44 -22.33 -27.81
CA LYS A 139 0.26 -22.50 -29.25
C LYS A 139 -0.86 -21.54 -29.65
N THR A 140 -0.52 -20.57 -30.48
CA THR A 140 -1.45 -19.74 -31.22
C THR A 140 -2.22 -20.63 -32.18
N GLY A 141 -3.39 -21.11 -31.77
CA GLY A 141 -4.32 -21.87 -32.60
C GLY A 141 -5.32 -20.94 -33.25
N GLN A 142 -5.23 -20.91 -34.56
CA GLN A 142 -6.22 -20.56 -35.57
C GLN A 142 -7.57 -19.97 -35.12
N ALA A 143 -7.87 -18.83 -35.74
CA ALA A 143 -9.20 -18.18 -35.73
C ALA A 143 -10.28 -19.13 -36.32
N PRO A 144 -11.45 -19.25 -35.74
CA PRO A 144 -12.59 -19.92 -36.37
C PRO A 144 -13.24 -19.00 -37.42
N LYS A 145 -13.42 -19.58 -38.62
CA LYS A 145 -14.12 -19.04 -39.78
C LYS A 145 -15.52 -18.56 -39.42
N ALA A 146 -15.86 -17.37 -39.91
CA ALA A 146 -17.18 -16.80 -39.95
C ALA A 146 -18.20 -17.76 -40.61
N ARG A 147 -19.24 -18.14 -39.93
CA ARG A 147 -20.46 -18.72 -40.49
C ARG A 147 -21.52 -17.59 -40.65
N GLN A 148 -21.75 -17.21 -41.90
CA GLN A 148 -22.92 -16.47 -42.32
C GLN A 148 -24.16 -17.37 -42.21
N ALA A 149 -25.19 -16.91 -41.57
CA ALA A 149 -26.58 -17.25 -41.78
C ALA A 149 -27.42 -16.26 -40.94
N GLY A 150 -28.22 -15.41 -41.50
CA GLY A 150 -29.49 -15.64 -42.05
C GLY A 150 -30.41 -14.65 -41.39
N ALA A 151 -30.82 -13.61 -42.14
CA ALA A 151 -31.80 -12.61 -41.75
C ALA A 151 -33.17 -13.26 -41.45
N LYS A 152 -33.84 -12.79 -40.37
CA LYS A 152 -35.33 -12.74 -40.35
C LYS A 152 -35.78 -11.51 -39.56
N ALA A 153 -36.51 -10.67 -40.25
CA ALA A 153 -37.26 -9.50 -39.78
C ALA A 153 -38.43 -9.91 -38.88
N GLY A 154 -38.76 -9.10 -37.90
CA GLY A 154 -39.96 -9.26 -37.07
C GLY A 154 -40.25 -8.02 -36.23
N LYS A 155 -41.01 -7.08 -36.83
CA LYS A 155 -42.07 -6.19 -36.31
C LYS A 155 -42.02 -5.61 -34.89
N ALA A 156 -41.88 -4.31 -34.84
CA ALA A 156 -42.78 -3.27 -34.29
C ALA A 156 -43.52 -3.51 -32.97
N GLY A 157 -43.33 -2.65 -32.02
CA GLY A 157 -44.14 -2.54 -30.81
C GLY A 157 -43.87 -1.26 -30.02
N LYS A 158 -44.53 -0.18 -30.42
CA LYS A 158 -45.12 0.95 -29.69
C LYS A 158 -44.39 1.61 -28.51
N ALA A 159 -44.08 2.85 -28.75
CA ALA A 159 -43.85 3.93 -27.83
C ALA A 159 -44.90 4.10 -26.72
N ARG A 160 -44.46 4.44 -25.52
CA ARG A 160 -45.29 5.17 -24.56
C ARG A 160 -44.44 6.25 -23.85
N ARG A 161 -44.63 7.49 -24.34
CA ARG A 161 -44.31 8.72 -23.65
C ARG A 161 -45.19 8.85 -22.42
N VAL A 162 -44.62 9.18 -21.28
CA VAL A 162 -45.37 9.88 -20.22
C VAL A 162 -44.48 11.05 -19.76
N ALA A 163 -45.14 12.19 -19.78
CA ALA A 163 -44.61 13.51 -19.65
C ALA A 163 -44.27 13.94 -18.21
N ALA A 164 -43.49 14.97 -18.17
CA ALA A 164 -43.06 15.79 -17.03
C ALA A 164 -44.21 16.29 -16.12
N LYS A 165 -43.88 16.50 -14.86
CA LYS A 165 -44.49 17.62 -14.09
C LYS A 165 -43.46 18.19 -13.13
N ALA A 166 -43.05 19.42 -13.41
CA ALA A 166 -42.31 20.35 -12.56
C ALA A 166 -43.29 21.00 -11.55
N SER A 167 -42.80 21.22 -10.34
CA SER A 167 -43.23 22.29 -9.42
C SER A 167 -42.16 22.39 -8.36
N GLY A 168 -41.35 23.36 -8.21
CA GLY A 168 -41.62 24.78 -8.09
C GLY A 168 -41.96 25.11 -6.62
N LYS A 169 -40.91 25.37 -5.74
CA LYS A 169 -41.11 26.27 -4.61
C LYS A 169 -39.81 26.92 -4.17
N LYS A 170 -39.83 28.24 -4.28
CA LYS A 170 -38.81 29.22 -3.93
C LYS A 170 -38.85 29.54 -2.40
N PRO A 171 -37.89 30.31 -1.89
CA PRO A 171 -37.41 30.28 -0.51
C PRO A 171 -38.10 31.28 0.41
N ARG A 172 -37.94 31.09 1.71
CA ARG A 172 -38.34 32.09 2.73
C ARG A 172 -37.11 32.56 3.52
N ARG A 173 -36.77 33.85 3.31
CA ARG A 173 -35.95 34.67 4.21
C ARG A 173 -36.76 34.96 5.48
N THR A 174 -36.12 34.97 6.63
CA THR A 174 -36.38 35.83 7.80
C THR A 174 -35.10 35.87 8.62
N ARG A 175 -34.62 36.92 8.78
CA ARG A 175 -34.21 38.00 9.67
C ARG A 175 -34.66 37.76 11.13
N ALA A 176 -33.72 37.66 12.00
CA ALA A 176 -33.51 38.45 13.22
C ALA A 176 -32.13 38.07 13.81
#